data_5e8ca6974c771f70770b5f4d19866bb6
#
_entry.id   5e8ca6974c771f70770b5f4d19866bb6
#
_cell.length_a   1.000
_cell.length_b   1.000
_cell.length_c   1.000
_cell.angle_alpha   90.00
_cell.angle_beta   90.00
_cell.angle_gamma   90.00
#
_symmetry.space_group_name_H-M   'P 1'
#
loop_
_entity.id
_entity.type
_entity.pdbx_description
1 polymer ?
#
loop_
_entity_poly.entity_id
_entity_poly.type
_entity_poly.pdbx_seq_one_letter_code
_entity_poly.pdbx_strand_id
1 'polypeptide(L)'
;MLDLKRCAIKMASNVKVVDSKRGKVTLKNDLILRGLRNNCEYEEIIKEAIMLMKEINKIEFFYEKLNLVISYDYTVTSEKKVVIWIKSIIEIILDNYEELKSIVEKNNKEELINFILPELKKKINLNKYKVK
;
A
#
# COMPACT_ATOMS: atom_id res chain seq x y z
N MET A 1 -12.26 -19.12 -9.82
CA MET A 1 -11.48 -17.87 -9.80
C MET A 1 -12.06 -16.78 -8.95
N LEU A 2 -13.37 -16.84 -8.69
CA LEU A 2 -14.00 -15.96 -7.69
C LEU A 2 -13.37 -16.14 -6.31
N ASP A 3 -12.89 -17.33 -6.00
CA ASP A 3 -12.30 -17.64 -4.70
C ASP A 3 -10.96 -16.96 -4.47
N LEU A 4 -10.13 -16.81 -5.54
CA LEU A 4 -8.87 -16.10 -5.44
C LEU A 4 -9.08 -14.63 -5.15
N LYS A 5 -10.07 -14.02 -5.79
CA LYS A 5 -10.41 -12.61 -5.55
C LYS A 5 -10.93 -12.39 -4.13
N ARG A 6 -11.77 -13.32 -3.64
CA ARG A 6 -12.27 -13.29 -2.27
C ARG A 6 -11.15 -13.44 -1.25
N CYS A 7 -10.22 -14.35 -1.50
CA CYS A 7 -9.05 -14.53 -0.63
C CYS A 7 -8.19 -13.27 -0.61
N ALA A 8 -7.98 -12.65 -1.77
CA ALA A 8 -7.21 -11.41 -1.86
C ALA A 8 -7.89 -10.28 -1.08
N ILE A 9 -9.20 -10.14 -1.24
CA ILE A 9 -9.97 -9.12 -0.50
C ILE A 9 -9.89 -9.37 1.00
N LYS A 10 -10.04 -10.62 1.42
CA LYS A 10 -9.96 -11.01 2.82
C LYS A 10 -8.58 -10.74 3.40
N MET A 11 -7.52 -11.04 2.65
CA MET A 11 -6.14 -10.75 3.06
C MET A 11 -5.88 -9.24 3.14
N ALA A 12 -6.41 -8.48 2.19
CA ALA A 12 -6.25 -7.03 2.17
C ALA A 12 -6.94 -6.36 3.35
N SER A 13 -8.08 -6.92 3.80
CA SER A 13 -8.79 -6.38 4.97
C SER A 13 -8.05 -6.67 6.28
N ASN A 14 -6.99 -7.47 6.25
CA ASN A 14 -6.19 -7.84 7.41
C ASN A 14 -4.92 -6.98 7.56
N VAL A 15 -5.05 -5.69 7.36
CA VAL A 15 -3.99 -4.76 7.74
C VAL A 15 -4.04 -4.61 9.25
N LYS A 16 -3.04 -5.14 9.94
CA LYS A 16 -2.98 -5.11 11.39
C LYS A 16 -1.89 -4.18 11.88
N VAL A 17 -2.22 -3.36 12.88
CA VAL A 17 -1.23 -2.57 13.59
C VAL A 17 -0.62 -3.49 14.64
N VAL A 18 0.66 -3.82 14.49
CA VAL A 18 1.36 -4.72 15.42
C VAL A 18 2.23 -3.97 16.41
N ASP A 19 2.58 -2.71 16.11
CA ASP A 19 3.28 -1.84 17.04
C ASP A 19 2.97 -0.39 16.66
N SER A 20 2.88 0.47 17.66
CA SER A 20 2.59 1.88 17.45
C SER A 20 3.36 2.73 18.45
N LYS A 21 4.13 3.67 17.91
CA LYS A 21 4.86 4.66 18.67
C LYS A 21 4.55 6.02 18.05
N ARG A 22 4.83 7.09 18.78
CA ARG A 22 4.60 8.43 18.26
C ARG A 22 5.42 8.63 16.97
N GLY A 23 4.73 8.85 15.85
CA GLY A 23 5.39 9.07 14.56
C GLY A 23 5.88 7.82 13.88
N LYS A 24 5.52 6.62 14.38
CA LYS A 24 5.99 5.37 13.80
C LYS A 24 4.97 4.27 14.03
N VAL A 25 4.52 3.65 12.97
CA VAL A 25 3.56 2.55 13.03
C VAL A 25 4.11 1.35 12.29
N THR A 26 3.95 0.16 12.88
CA THR A 26 4.31 -1.10 12.25
C THR A 26 3.04 -1.83 11.86
N LEU A 27 2.90 -2.11 10.57
CA LEU A 27 1.74 -2.79 10.01
C LEU A 27 2.13 -4.16 9.51
N LYS A 28 1.25 -5.12 9.69
CA LYS A 28 1.40 -6.44 9.10
C LYS A 28 0.42 -6.57 7.94
N ASN A 29 0.92 -6.91 6.78
CA ASN A 29 0.07 -7.18 5.61
C ASN A 29 0.70 -8.26 4.73
N ASP A 30 0.04 -9.42 4.70
CA ASP A 30 0.54 -10.56 3.96
C ASP A 30 0.49 -10.34 2.45
N LEU A 31 -0.56 -9.68 1.95
CA LEU A 31 -0.75 -9.49 0.51
C LEU A 31 0.42 -8.74 -0.12
N ILE A 32 0.70 -7.53 0.40
CA ILE A 32 1.76 -6.67 -0.15
C ILE A 32 3.14 -7.30 0.08
N LEU A 33 3.43 -7.72 1.31
CA LEU A 33 4.77 -8.15 1.67
C LEU A 33 5.16 -9.48 1.01
N ARG A 34 4.23 -10.43 0.88
CA ARG A 34 4.51 -11.67 0.16
C ARG A 34 4.71 -11.41 -1.33
N GLY A 35 3.87 -10.53 -1.90
CA GLY A 35 4.00 -10.16 -3.29
C GLY A 35 5.35 -9.52 -3.58
N LEU A 36 5.78 -8.59 -2.75
CA LEU A 36 7.06 -7.90 -2.91
C LEU A 36 8.24 -8.82 -2.65
N ARG A 37 8.14 -9.74 -1.69
CA ARG A 37 9.21 -10.70 -1.42
C ARG A 37 9.52 -11.54 -2.66
N ASN A 38 8.50 -11.90 -3.42
CA ASN A 38 8.65 -12.69 -4.64
C ASN A 38 8.99 -11.84 -5.87
N ASN A 39 8.75 -10.54 -5.80
CA ASN A 39 8.93 -9.60 -6.91
C ASN A 39 9.54 -8.29 -6.39
N CYS A 40 10.73 -8.38 -5.79
CA CYS A 40 11.36 -7.25 -5.11
C CYS A 40 11.65 -6.05 -6.03
N GLU A 41 11.65 -6.25 -7.34
CA GLU A 41 11.81 -5.16 -8.30
C GLU A 41 10.65 -4.16 -8.26
N TYR A 42 9.52 -4.53 -7.67
CA TYR A 42 8.37 -3.63 -7.52
C TYR A 42 8.34 -2.88 -6.19
N GLU A 43 9.31 -3.12 -5.31
CA GLU A 43 9.39 -2.45 -4.00
C GLU A 43 9.42 -0.93 -4.13
N GLU A 44 10.21 -0.41 -5.07
CA GLU A 44 10.32 1.04 -5.29
C GLU A 44 8.98 1.65 -5.73
N ILE A 45 8.21 0.92 -6.54
CA ILE A 45 6.91 1.40 -7.00
C ILE A 45 5.92 1.51 -5.83
N ILE A 46 5.88 0.49 -4.98
CA ILE A 46 5.02 0.50 -3.79
C ILE A 46 5.47 1.61 -2.83
N LYS A 47 6.77 1.79 -2.67
CA LYS A 47 7.32 2.85 -1.83
C LYS A 47 6.89 4.23 -2.33
N GLU A 48 6.98 4.47 -3.65
CA GLU A 48 6.51 5.72 -4.25
C GLU A 48 5.02 5.92 -4.01
N ALA A 49 4.23 4.87 -4.15
CA ALA A 49 2.79 4.93 -3.92
C ALA A 49 2.48 5.36 -2.49
N ILE A 50 3.13 4.74 -1.52
CA ILE A 50 2.93 5.08 -0.11
C ILE A 50 3.39 6.51 0.18
N MET A 51 4.52 6.91 -0.38
CA MET A 51 5.10 8.24 -0.18
C MET A 51 4.33 9.37 -0.87
N LEU A 52 3.30 9.06 -1.66
CA LEU A 52 2.38 10.10 -2.17
C LEU A 52 1.70 10.85 -1.03
N MET A 53 1.53 10.22 0.10
CA MET A 53 1.10 10.90 1.32
C MET A 53 2.31 11.64 1.87
N LYS A 54 2.32 12.97 1.74
CA LYS A 54 3.47 13.81 2.05
C LYS A 54 3.93 13.76 3.50
N GLU A 55 3.03 13.43 4.41
CA GLU A 55 3.29 13.36 5.84
C GLU A 55 4.09 12.12 6.23
N ILE A 56 4.25 11.17 5.31
CA ILE A 56 5.07 9.98 5.52
C ILE A 56 6.53 10.30 5.18
N ASN A 57 7.42 10.00 6.12
CA ASN A 57 8.84 10.35 6.00
C ASN A 57 9.71 9.18 5.56
N LYS A 58 9.37 7.97 5.98
CA LYS A 58 10.20 6.80 5.74
C LYS A 58 9.38 5.53 5.75
N ILE A 59 9.82 4.56 4.96
CA ILE A 59 9.19 3.24 4.88
C ILE A 59 10.28 2.20 4.93
N GLU A 60 10.07 1.15 5.74
CA GLU A 60 10.99 0.02 5.83
C GLU A 60 10.19 -1.28 5.69
N PHE A 61 10.68 -2.18 4.85
CA PHE A 61 10.05 -3.48 4.60
C PHE A 61 10.82 -4.58 5.33
N PHE A 62 10.12 -5.33 6.16
CA PHE A 62 10.70 -6.47 6.89
C PHE A 62 9.98 -7.73 6.42
N TYR A 63 10.52 -8.35 5.37
CA TYR A 63 9.88 -9.46 4.67
C TYR A 63 9.74 -10.73 5.51
N GLU A 64 10.69 -10.99 6.40
CA GLU A 64 10.64 -12.18 7.25
C GLU A 64 9.39 -12.21 8.13
N LYS A 65 9.00 -11.07 8.64
CA LYS A 65 7.84 -10.94 9.52
C LYS A 65 6.60 -10.43 8.78
N LEU A 66 6.74 -10.16 7.49
CA LEU A 66 5.69 -9.54 6.68
C LEU A 66 5.19 -8.23 7.28
N ASN A 67 6.14 -7.45 7.81
CA ASN A 67 5.89 -6.16 8.44
C ASN A 67 6.34 -5.00 7.57
N LEU A 68 5.62 -3.90 7.71
CA LEU A 68 5.91 -2.65 7.04
C LEU A 68 5.98 -1.57 8.13
N VAL A 69 7.12 -0.92 8.27
CA VAL A 69 7.29 0.15 9.26
C VAL A 69 7.23 1.50 8.56
N ILE A 70 6.30 2.34 8.98
CA ILE A 70 6.07 3.65 8.41
C ILE A 70 6.34 4.72 9.45
N SER A 71 7.26 5.64 9.13
CA SER A 71 7.55 6.80 9.93
C SER A 71 6.83 8.01 9.33
N TYR A 72 6.15 8.77 10.14
CA TYR A 72 5.33 9.89 9.70
C TYR A 72 5.44 11.07 10.65
N ASP A 73 5.08 12.25 10.18
CA ASP A 73 5.08 13.46 10.98
C ASP A 73 3.82 13.51 11.84
N TYR A 74 3.95 13.15 13.12
CA TYR A 74 2.82 13.09 14.04
C TYR A 74 2.26 14.48 14.39
N THR A 75 2.96 15.55 14.03
CA THR A 75 2.46 16.92 14.26
C THR A 75 1.41 17.32 13.23
N VAL A 76 1.37 16.67 12.07
CA VAL A 76 0.45 17.02 10.98
C VAL A 76 -0.49 15.89 10.57
N THR A 77 -0.23 14.67 11.00
CA THR A 77 -1.10 13.53 10.70
C THR A 77 -1.18 12.57 11.87
N SER A 78 -1.93 11.49 11.71
CA SER A 78 -2.13 10.48 12.75
C SER A 78 -1.92 9.08 12.20
N GLU A 79 -1.71 8.12 13.10
CA GLU A 79 -1.64 6.72 12.74
C GLU A 79 -2.88 6.28 11.96
N LYS A 80 -4.07 6.70 12.40
CA LYS A 80 -5.33 6.36 11.74
C LYS A 80 -5.34 6.78 10.27
N LYS A 81 -4.88 7.99 9.97
CA LYS A 81 -4.82 8.49 8.59
C LYS A 81 -3.82 7.71 7.74
N VAL A 82 -2.67 7.37 8.32
CA VAL A 82 -1.67 6.55 7.64
C VAL A 82 -2.25 5.17 7.31
N VAL A 83 -2.90 4.52 8.26
CA VAL A 83 -3.53 3.22 8.05
C VAL A 83 -4.62 3.29 6.98
N ILE A 84 -5.44 4.33 6.99
CA ILE A 84 -6.47 4.54 5.96
C ILE A 84 -5.83 4.64 4.57
N TRP A 85 -4.71 5.36 4.47
CA TRP A 85 -3.99 5.49 3.20
C TRP A 85 -3.48 4.14 2.69
N ILE A 86 -2.87 3.34 3.56
CA ILE A 86 -2.40 2.01 3.20
C ILE A 86 -3.56 1.11 2.73
N LYS A 87 -4.68 1.13 3.45
CA LYS A 87 -5.87 0.37 3.05
C LYS A 87 -6.40 0.84 1.69
N SER A 88 -6.34 2.15 1.42
CA SER A 88 -6.77 2.71 0.14
C SER A 88 -5.91 2.21 -1.02
N ILE A 89 -4.60 2.12 -0.82
CA ILE A 89 -3.69 1.56 -1.83
C ILE A 89 -4.07 0.11 -2.14
N ILE A 90 -4.31 -0.68 -1.10
CA ILE A 90 -4.70 -2.07 -1.25
C ILE A 90 -6.01 -2.20 -2.02
N GLU A 91 -6.99 -1.37 -1.71
CA GLU A 91 -8.28 -1.35 -2.43
C GLU A 91 -8.09 -1.08 -3.92
N ILE A 92 -7.24 -0.11 -4.26
CA ILE A 92 -6.96 0.22 -5.66
C ILE A 92 -6.31 -0.96 -6.37
N ILE A 93 -5.37 -1.62 -5.70
CA ILE A 93 -4.71 -2.81 -6.26
C ILE A 93 -5.74 -3.91 -6.53
N LEU A 94 -6.66 -4.15 -5.60
CA LEU A 94 -7.67 -5.17 -5.75
C LEU A 94 -8.70 -4.83 -6.83
N ASP A 95 -9.13 -3.57 -6.89
CA ASP A 95 -10.10 -3.11 -7.89
C ASP A 95 -9.56 -3.22 -9.31
N ASN A 96 -8.25 -3.18 -9.48
CA ASN A 96 -7.58 -3.24 -10.77
C ASN A 96 -6.73 -4.51 -10.92
N TYR A 97 -7.04 -5.53 -10.15
CA TYR A 97 -6.21 -6.73 -10.04
C TYR A 97 -5.91 -7.40 -11.38
N GLU A 98 -6.92 -7.60 -12.22
CA GLU A 98 -6.74 -8.27 -13.50
C GLU A 98 -5.82 -7.49 -14.44
N GLU A 99 -6.00 -6.18 -14.50
CA GLU A 99 -5.16 -5.32 -15.34
C GLU A 99 -3.74 -5.23 -14.81
N LEU A 100 -3.58 -5.11 -13.49
CA LEU A 100 -2.26 -5.07 -12.87
C LEU A 100 -1.51 -6.37 -13.07
N LYS A 101 -2.20 -7.50 -12.94
CA LYS A 101 -1.62 -8.82 -13.17
C LYS A 101 -1.08 -8.94 -14.59
N SER A 102 -1.87 -8.48 -15.58
CA SER A 102 -1.46 -8.50 -16.98
C SER A 102 -0.21 -7.66 -17.21
N ILE A 103 -0.15 -6.47 -16.63
CA ILE A 103 1.00 -5.56 -16.74
C ILE A 103 2.24 -6.17 -16.11
N VAL A 104 2.10 -6.77 -14.93
CA VAL A 104 3.19 -7.44 -14.22
C VAL A 104 3.72 -8.62 -15.03
N GLU A 105 2.83 -9.41 -15.65
CA GLU A 105 3.23 -10.54 -16.50
C GLU A 105 4.04 -10.09 -17.71
N LYS A 106 3.77 -8.90 -18.25
CA LYS A 106 4.54 -8.30 -19.33
C LYS A 106 5.87 -7.72 -18.87
N ASN A 107 6.09 -7.66 -17.56
CA ASN A 107 7.28 -7.10 -16.92
C ASN A 107 7.57 -5.66 -17.37
N ASN A 108 6.50 -4.86 -17.51
CA ASN A 108 6.61 -3.46 -17.93
C ASN A 108 6.31 -2.53 -16.75
N LYS A 109 7.37 -2.12 -16.04
CA LYS A 109 7.28 -1.27 -14.86
C LYS A 109 6.74 0.13 -15.20
N GLU A 110 7.13 0.67 -16.34
CA GLU A 110 6.67 2.00 -16.75
C GLU A 110 5.17 2.03 -16.98
N GLU A 111 4.64 1.00 -17.64
CA GLU A 111 3.21 0.86 -17.86
C GLU A 111 2.47 0.73 -16.51
N LEU A 112 3.04 -0.02 -15.58
CA LEU A 112 2.47 -0.20 -14.24
C LEU A 112 2.38 1.15 -13.52
N ILE A 113 3.44 1.93 -13.52
CA ILE A 113 3.48 3.24 -12.90
C ILE A 113 2.44 4.16 -13.54
N ASN A 114 2.41 4.21 -14.86
CA ASN A 114 1.49 5.07 -15.60
C ASN A 114 0.02 4.69 -15.39
N PHE A 115 -0.23 3.43 -15.09
CA PHE A 115 -1.59 2.95 -14.80
C PHE A 115 -2.01 3.27 -13.37
N ILE A 116 -1.15 2.97 -12.39
CA ILE A 116 -1.54 3.01 -10.98
C ILE A 116 -1.44 4.39 -10.34
N LEU A 117 -0.43 5.20 -10.71
CA LEU A 117 -0.21 6.50 -10.06
C LEU A 117 -1.40 7.47 -10.19
N PRO A 118 -2.05 7.61 -11.37
CA PRO A 118 -3.20 8.50 -11.47
C PRO A 118 -4.35 8.09 -10.53
N GLU A 119 -4.60 6.79 -10.38
CA GLU A 119 -5.62 6.27 -9.49
C GLU A 119 -5.29 6.57 -8.03
N LEU A 120 -4.03 6.42 -7.65
CA LEU A 120 -3.57 6.70 -6.30
C LEU A 120 -3.66 8.19 -5.97
N LYS A 121 -3.27 9.06 -6.90
CA LYS A 121 -3.35 10.51 -6.71
C LYS A 121 -4.79 10.97 -6.54
N LYS A 122 -5.69 10.39 -7.31
CA LYS A 122 -7.12 10.66 -7.19
C LYS A 122 -7.65 10.25 -5.82
N LYS A 123 -7.23 9.08 -5.33
CA LYS A 123 -7.67 8.56 -4.05
C LYS A 123 -7.15 9.37 -2.87
N ILE A 124 -5.89 9.80 -2.91
CA ILE A 124 -5.31 10.61 -1.83
C ILE A 124 -6.00 11.97 -1.72
N ASN A 125 -6.37 12.56 -2.86
CA ASN A 125 -7.11 13.82 -2.87
C ASN A 125 -8.50 13.64 -2.26
N LEU A 126 -9.19 12.54 -2.56
CA LEU A 126 -10.49 12.22 -1.97
C LEU A 126 -10.37 12.02 -0.45
N ASN A 127 -9.32 11.35 0.01
CA ASN A 127 -9.10 11.12 1.42
C ASN A 127 -8.85 12.42 2.18
N LYS A 128 -8.18 13.39 1.58
CA LYS A 128 -7.97 14.70 2.19
C LYS A 128 -9.29 15.40 2.50
N TYR A 129 -10.30 15.24 1.66
CA TYR A 129 -11.62 15.83 1.89
C TYR A 129 -12.45 15.06 2.91
N LYS A 130 -12.25 13.74 2.97
CA LYS A 130 -13.03 12.89 3.88
C LYS A 130 -12.54 12.91 5.33
N VAL A 131 -11.29 13.26 5.56
CA VAL A 131 -10.63 13.13 6.87
C VAL A 131 -10.35 14.50 7.49
N LYS A 132 -11.26 15.38 7.35
CA LYS A 132 -11.18 16.66 8.05
C LYS A 132 -11.49 16.51 9.52
#